data_a2727f6956cb777e8266bcafaac5480d
#
_entry.id   a2727f6956cb777e8266bcafaac5480d
#
_cell.length_a   1.000
_cell.length_b   1.000
_cell.length_c   1.000
_cell.angle_alpha   90.00
_cell.angle_beta   90.00
_cell.angle_gamma   90.00
#
_symmetry.space_group_name_H-M   'P 1'
#
loop_
_entity.id
_entity.type
_entity.pdbx_description
1 polymer ?
#
loop_
_entity_poly.entity_id
_entity_poly.type
_entity_poly.pdbx_seq_one_letter_code
_entity_poly.pdbx_strand_id
1 'polypeptide(L)'
;MERRHITLPLTEELSKTLHAGDQVLLTGTIYTSRDAGHKRMCEALAKGEKIPFDPTDATIYYVGPTPAKPGQVIGSAGPTTSGRMDAYAPTMMSVGARGMIGKGARLPEVVEAMKKYHGVYFGAIGGAGALLAKCIKKAELIAYEDLGAEALRKLYVEDMPLVVIIDSEGNNLYEEGRKEYLEAHKEI
;
A
#
# COMPACT_ATOMS: atom_id res chain seq x y z
N MET A 1 20.40 9.87 -3.72
CA MET A 1 19.53 9.91 -2.50
C MET A 1 19.64 8.58 -1.79
N GLU A 2 19.92 8.61 -0.52
CA GLU A 2 20.05 7.41 0.30
C GLU A 2 18.66 6.81 0.57
N ARG A 3 18.56 5.48 0.46
CA ARG A 3 17.33 4.75 0.78
C ARG A 3 17.28 4.48 2.28
N ARG A 4 16.14 4.79 2.89
CA ARG A 4 15.91 4.56 4.30
C ARG A 4 15.34 3.16 4.53
N HIS A 5 15.97 2.37 5.40
CA HIS A 5 15.42 1.10 5.85
C HIS A 5 14.28 1.31 6.84
N ILE A 6 13.15 0.68 6.58
CA ILE A 6 11.96 0.74 7.42
C ILE A 6 11.54 -0.67 7.79
N THR A 7 11.34 -0.90 9.09
CA THR A 7 10.83 -2.16 9.61
C THR A 7 9.40 -1.98 10.09
N LEU A 8 8.48 -2.78 9.54
CA LEU A 8 7.07 -2.82 9.94
C LEU A 8 6.92 -3.47 11.34
N PRO A 9 5.86 -3.20 12.09
CA PRO A 9 4.61 -2.51 11.69
C PRO A 9 4.78 -1.00 11.53
N LEU A 10 3.91 -0.41 10.70
CA LEU A 10 3.89 1.03 10.47
C LEU A 10 3.14 1.74 11.59
N THR A 11 3.85 2.01 12.67
CA THR A 11 3.30 2.75 13.81
C THR A 11 3.00 4.21 13.45
N GLU A 12 2.16 4.86 14.22
CA GLU A 12 1.89 6.30 14.05
C GLU A 12 3.17 7.12 14.14
N GLU A 13 4.04 6.81 15.09
CA GLU A 13 5.34 7.49 15.26
C GLU A 13 6.21 7.35 14.02
N LEU A 14 6.32 6.12 13.48
CA LEU A 14 7.12 5.87 12.29
C LEU A 14 6.52 6.58 11.06
N SER A 15 5.20 6.55 10.89
CA SER A 15 4.54 7.19 9.76
C SER A 15 4.79 8.70 9.71
N LYS A 16 4.81 9.38 10.85
CA LYS A 16 5.09 10.82 10.95
C LYS A 16 6.52 11.19 10.55
N THR A 17 7.44 10.25 10.54
CA THR A 17 8.85 10.50 10.14
C THR A 17 9.06 10.34 8.63
N LEU A 18 8.07 9.89 7.90
CA LEU A 18 8.13 9.66 6.45
C LEU A 18 7.58 10.86 5.70
N HIS A 19 8.30 11.30 4.66
CA HIS A 19 7.95 12.46 3.87
C HIS A 19 7.82 12.08 2.39
N ALA A 20 6.90 12.75 1.68
CA ALA A 20 6.72 12.54 0.24
C ALA A 20 8.05 12.69 -0.50
N GLY A 21 8.36 11.72 -1.35
CA GLY A 21 9.64 11.63 -2.07
C GLY A 21 10.70 10.77 -1.40
N ASP A 22 10.52 10.39 -0.13
CA ASP A 22 11.48 9.50 0.54
C ASP A 22 11.52 8.14 -0.16
N GLN A 23 12.73 7.68 -0.46
CA GLN A 23 12.97 6.33 -0.94
C GLN A 23 13.22 5.41 0.24
N VAL A 24 12.49 4.30 0.29
CA VAL A 24 12.52 3.36 1.41
C VAL A 24 12.77 1.94 0.96
N LEU A 25 13.37 1.15 1.85
CA LEU A 25 13.46 -0.30 1.75
C LEU A 25 12.62 -0.89 2.89
N LEU A 26 11.49 -1.48 2.54
CA LEU A 26 10.48 -1.93 3.48
C LEU A 26 10.67 -3.39 3.82
N THR A 27 10.75 -3.70 5.12
CA THR A 27 10.86 -5.07 5.63
C THR A 27 9.79 -5.34 6.66
N GLY A 28 9.10 -6.47 6.54
CA GLY A 28 8.12 -6.93 7.51
C GLY A 28 6.89 -7.56 6.87
N THR A 29 5.82 -7.65 7.66
CA THR A 29 4.57 -8.27 7.24
C THR A 29 3.65 -7.25 6.55
N ILE A 30 3.15 -7.62 5.38
CA ILE A 30 2.11 -6.88 4.64
C ILE A 30 0.97 -7.83 4.27
N TYR A 31 -0.18 -7.26 3.97
CA TYR A 31 -1.37 -8.03 3.55
C TYR A 31 -1.77 -7.63 2.15
N THR A 32 -2.18 -8.58 1.32
CA THR A 32 -2.65 -8.28 -0.03
C THR A 32 -4.15 -8.13 -0.07
N SER A 33 -4.65 -7.11 -0.76
CA SER A 33 -6.07 -6.96 -1.02
C SER A 33 -6.30 -6.05 -2.22
N ARG A 34 -7.30 -6.38 -3.02
CA ARG A 34 -7.82 -5.52 -4.08
C ARG A 34 -9.28 -5.18 -3.79
N ASP A 35 -10.00 -4.68 -4.80
CA ASP A 35 -11.38 -4.20 -4.68
C ASP A 35 -12.34 -5.20 -4.03
N ALA A 36 -12.36 -6.46 -4.49
CA ALA A 36 -13.28 -7.47 -3.94
C ALA A 36 -12.97 -7.79 -2.45
N GLY A 37 -11.71 -7.92 -2.10
CA GLY A 37 -11.28 -8.13 -0.71
C GLY A 37 -11.59 -6.95 0.18
N HIS A 38 -11.31 -5.73 -0.27
CA HIS A 38 -11.64 -4.50 0.46
C HIS A 38 -13.15 -4.35 0.69
N LYS A 39 -13.95 -4.59 -0.34
CA LYS A 39 -15.39 -4.54 -0.22
C LYS A 39 -15.90 -5.49 0.87
N ARG A 40 -15.43 -6.73 0.84
CA ARG A 40 -15.83 -7.76 1.82
C ARG A 40 -15.39 -7.41 3.25
N MET A 41 -14.18 -6.88 3.41
CA MET A 41 -13.69 -6.42 4.71
C MET A 41 -14.52 -5.24 5.24
N CYS A 42 -14.81 -4.26 4.40
CA CYS A 42 -15.62 -3.10 4.80
C CYS A 42 -17.06 -3.49 5.13
N GLU A 43 -17.65 -4.43 4.42
CA GLU A 43 -18.99 -4.99 4.75
C GLU A 43 -18.97 -5.70 6.10
N ALA A 44 -17.93 -6.47 6.40
CA ALA A 44 -17.76 -7.11 7.71
C ALA A 44 -17.64 -6.07 8.82
N LEU A 45 -16.81 -5.06 8.64
CA LEU A 45 -16.64 -3.97 9.62
C LEU A 45 -17.94 -3.20 9.85
N ALA A 46 -18.73 -2.96 8.81
CA ALA A 46 -20.05 -2.30 8.93
C ALA A 46 -21.04 -3.10 9.76
N LYS A 47 -20.89 -4.43 9.80
CA LYS A 47 -21.71 -5.35 10.63
C LYS A 47 -21.14 -5.54 12.04
N GLY A 48 -20.04 -4.89 12.39
CA GLY A 48 -19.34 -5.09 13.65
C GLY A 48 -18.55 -6.39 13.76
N GLU A 49 -18.32 -7.06 12.63
CA GLU A 49 -17.53 -8.29 12.56
C GLU A 49 -16.03 -7.98 12.46
N LYS A 50 -15.21 -8.93 12.87
CA LYS A 50 -13.75 -8.84 12.69
C LYS A 50 -13.35 -9.18 11.25
N ILE A 51 -12.30 -8.54 10.78
CA ILE A 51 -11.64 -8.89 9.51
C ILE A 51 -10.60 -9.99 9.74
N PRO A 52 -10.12 -10.68 8.68
CA PRO A 52 -9.25 -11.85 8.83
C PRO A 52 -7.84 -11.60 9.38
N PHE A 53 -7.45 -10.36 9.59
CA PHE A 53 -6.16 -10.00 10.20
C PHE A 53 -6.34 -8.81 11.16
N ASP A 54 -5.37 -8.62 12.06
CA ASP A 54 -5.35 -7.43 12.94
C ASP A 54 -4.99 -6.19 12.11
N PRO A 55 -5.91 -5.23 11.95
CA PRO A 55 -5.65 -4.04 11.14
C PRO A 55 -4.72 -3.02 11.82
N THR A 56 -4.44 -3.17 13.09
CA THR A 56 -3.62 -2.21 13.85
C THR A 56 -2.23 -2.10 13.24
N ASP A 57 -1.84 -0.90 12.81
CA ASP A 57 -0.55 -0.59 12.19
C ASP A 57 -0.24 -1.41 10.92
N ALA A 58 -1.26 -2.01 10.32
CA ALA A 58 -1.10 -2.86 9.14
C ALA A 58 -0.80 -2.05 7.88
N THR A 59 -0.08 -2.68 6.97
CA THR A 59 0.18 -2.19 5.61
C THR A 59 -0.50 -3.13 4.62
N ILE A 60 -1.28 -2.56 3.71
CA ILE A 60 -2.01 -3.30 2.69
C ILE A 60 -1.38 -3.04 1.32
N TYR A 61 -1.00 -4.11 0.65
CA TYR A 61 -0.48 -4.09 -0.71
C TYR A 61 -1.63 -4.35 -1.69
N TYR A 62 -1.89 -3.37 -2.55
CA TYR A 62 -2.91 -3.46 -3.59
C TYR A 62 -2.39 -4.29 -4.74
N VAL A 63 -2.53 -5.60 -4.64
CA VAL A 63 -2.02 -6.55 -5.59
C VAL A 63 -2.92 -7.77 -5.70
N GLY A 64 -3.04 -8.30 -6.92
CA GLY A 64 -3.58 -9.63 -7.18
C GLY A 64 -2.46 -10.44 -7.83
N PRO A 65 -1.63 -11.15 -7.06
CA PRO A 65 -0.48 -11.85 -7.61
C PRO A 65 -0.89 -12.98 -8.54
N THR A 66 -0.08 -13.23 -9.57
CA THR A 66 -0.27 -14.41 -10.40
C THR A 66 0.10 -15.67 -9.61
N PRO A 67 -0.43 -16.86 -9.99
CA PRO A 67 -0.08 -18.09 -9.32
C PRO A 67 1.43 -18.33 -9.32
N ALA A 68 1.95 -18.86 -8.21
CA ALA A 68 3.34 -19.24 -8.09
C ALA A 68 3.64 -20.42 -9.02
N LYS A 69 4.79 -20.36 -9.70
CA LYS A 69 5.35 -21.49 -10.42
C LYS A 69 6.07 -22.44 -9.44
N PRO A 70 6.31 -23.70 -9.81
CA PRO A 70 7.08 -24.61 -8.95
C PRO A 70 8.40 -23.96 -8.49
N GLY A 71 8.67 -24.03 -7.19
CA GLY A 71 9.85 -23.43 -6.56
C GLY A 71 9.78 -21.94 -6.28
N GLN A 72 8.68 -21.25 -6.61
CA GLN A 72 8.45 -19.84 -6.30
C GLN A 72 7.52 -19.67 -5.10
N VAL A 73 7.80 -18.64 -4.29
CA VAL A 73 6.94 -18.24 -3.15
C VAL A 73 5.63 -17.64 -3.66
N ILE A 74 5.73 -16.83 -4.72
CA ILE A 74 4.61 -16.09 -5.32
C ILE A 74 4.91 -15.86 -6.80
N GLY A 75 3.91 -15.65 -7.60
CA GLY A 75 4.07 -15.22 -8.99
C GLY A 75 4.38 -13.72 -9.11
N SER A 76 4.13 -13.16 -10.28
CA SER A 76 4.27 -11.71 -10.48
C SER A 76 3.37 -10.94 -9.52
N ALA A 77 3.92 -9.97 -8.81
CA ALA A 77 3.27 -9.24 -7.73
C ALA A 77 3.44 -7.72 -7.88
N GLY A 78 3.14 -7.19 -9.07
CA GLY A 78 3.12 -5.76 -9.32
C GLY A 78 1.88 -5.07 -8.74
N PRO A 79 2.00 -3.82 -8.26
CA PRO A 79 0.87 -3.11 -7.68
C PRO A 79 -0.20 -2.80 -8.73
N THR A 80 -1.47 -2.88 -8.31
CA THR A 80 -2.61 -2.44 -9.13
C THR A 80 -2.92 -0.97 -8.88
N THR A 81 -3.74 -0.38 -9.75
CA THR A 81 -4.20 1.01 -9.64
C THR A 81 -4.99 1.22 -8.36
N SER A 82 -4.56 2.18 -7.55
CA SER A 82 -5.10 2.43 -6.21
C SER A 82 -6.49 3.07 -6.20
N GLY A 83 -6.89 3.75 -7.27
CA GLY A 83 -8.17 4.46 -7.34
C GLY A 83 -9.39 3.58 -7.06
N ARG A 84 -9.33 2.29 -7.37
CA ARG A 84 -10.40 1.34 -7.07
C ARG A 84 -10.58 1.08 -5.58
N MET A 85 -9.56 1.31 -4.78
CA MET A 85 -9.59 1.14 -3.33
C MET A 85 -9.99 2.42 -2.58
N ASP A 86 -10.14 3.55 -3.26
CA ASP A 86 -10.40 4.84 -2.62
C ASP A 86 -11.74 4.88 -1.87
N ALA A 87 -12.73 4.11 -2.32
CA ALA A 87 -14.00 3.97 -1.61
C ALA A 87 -13.85 3.25 -0.24
N TYR A 88 -12.79 2.48 -0.06
CA TYR A 88 -12.58 1.61 1.11
C TYR A 88 -11.43 2.06 2.02
N ALA A 89 -10.45 2.75 1.47
CA ALA A 89 -9.22 3.12 2.18
C ALA A 89 -9.47 3.94 3.45
N PRO A 90 -10.38 4.95 3.48
CA PRO A 90 -10.69 5.67 4.71
C PRO A 90 -11.21 4.76 5.83
N THR A 91 -12.07 3.80 5.51
CA THR A 91 -12.58 2.82 6.47
C THR A 91 -11.45 1.95 7.02
N MET A 92 -10.57 1.46 6.17
CA MET A 92 -9.44 0.64 6.59
C MET A 92 -8.48 1.42 7.50
N MET A 93 -8.18 2.68 7.17
CA MET A 93 -7.37 3.54 8.03
C MET A 93 -8.03 3.82 9.37
N SER A 94 -9.36 3.94 9.40
CA SER A 94 -10.11 4.21 10.65
C SER A 94 -10.00 3.06 11.67
N VAL A 95 -9.68 1.85 11.22
CA VAL A 95 -9.47 0.69 12.10
C VAL A 95 -7.98 0.38 12.31
N GLY A 96 -7.07 1.22 11.80
CA GLY A 96 -5.64 1.16 12.07
C GLY A 96 -4.73 0.76 10.92
N ALA A 97 -5.26 0.36 9.76
CA ALA A 97 -4.45 -0.01 8.60
C ALA A 97 -3.98 1.25 7.85
N ARG A 98 -2.88 1.84 8.32
CA ARG A 98 -2.39 3.13 7.83
C ARG A 98 -1.43 3.07 6.66
N GLY A 99 -0.80 1.93 6.40
CA GLY A 99 0.10 1.75 5.28
C GLY A 99 -0.62 1.25 4.03
N MET A 100 -0.34 1.84 2.88
CA MET A 100 -0.92 1.47 1.59
C MET A 100 0.17 1.42 0.53
N ILE A 101 0.20 0.36 -0.26
CA ILE A 101 1.14 0.21 -1.38
C ILE A 101 0.35 -0.01 -2.66
N GLY A 102 0.53 0.86 -3.64
CA GLY A 102 -0.19 0.79 -4.91
C GLY A 102 0.44 1.67 -5.99
N LYS A 103 -0.33 2.04 -6.97
CA LYS A 103 0.08 2.98 -8.02
C LYS A 103 -1.06 3.92 -8.42
N GLY A 104 -0.69 5.10 -8.92
CA GLY A 104 -1.62 6.11 -9.40
C GLY A 104 -2.10 7.08 -8.32
N ALA A 105 -2.90 8.04 -8.76
CA ALA A 105 -3.41 9.10 -7.90
C ALA A 105 -4.49 8.59 -6.94
N ARG A 106 -4.69 9.34 -5.87
CA ARG A 106 -5.75 9.09 -4.87
C ARG A 106 -6.75 10.26 -4.85
N LEU A 107 -7.99 9.95 -4.49
CA LEU A 107 -9.02 10.98 -4.31
C LEU A 107 -8.74 11.85 -3.08
N PRO A 108 -9.23 13.12 -3.07
CA PRO A 108 -9.07 14.02 -1.92
C PRO A 108 -9.53 13.43 -0.59
N GLU A 109 -10.60 12.64 -0.59
CA GLU A 109 -11.14 11.98 0.61
C GLU A 109 -10.14 11.01 1.25
N VAL A 110 -9.34 10.34 0.43
CA VAL A 110 -8.28 9.44 0.91
C VAL A 110 -7.17 10.26 1.57
N VAL A 111 -6.76 11.36 0.94
CA VAL A 111 -5.72 12.25 1.49
C VAL A 111 -6.17 12.85 2.83
N GLU A 112 -7.42 13.27 2.94
CA GLU A 112 -7.97 13.77 4.21
C GLU A 112 -7.99 12.69 5.30
N ALA A 113 -8.35 11.46 4.96
CA ALA A 113 -8.27 10.33 5.89
C ALA A 113 -6.82 10.04 6.31
N MET A 114 -5.86 10.17 5.39
CA MET A 114 -4.44 10.00 5.71
C MET A 114 -3.95 11.03 6.72
N LYS A 115 -4.36 12.28 6.60
CA LYS A 115 -4.06 13.32 7.58
C LYS A 115 -4.65 13.00 8.96
N LYS A 116 -5.89 12.52 8.97
CA LYS A 116 -6.61 12.18 10.21
C LYS A 116 -6.01 10.97 10.93
N TYR A 117 -5.67 9.94 10.19
CA TYR A 117 -5.22 8.64 10.74
C TYR A 117 -3.71 8.40 10.60
N HIS A 118 -2.97 9.38 10.13
CA HIS A 118 -1.52 9.30 9.89
C HIS A 118 -1.15 8.18 8.90
N GLY A 119 -1.93 8.07 7.82
CA GLY A 119 -1.68 7.09 6.75
C GLY A 119 -0.51 7.50 5.87
N VAL A 120 0.16 6.51 5.28
CA VAL A 120 1.23 6.70 4.30
C VAL A 120 0.94 5.85 3.07
N TYR A 121 1.06 6.46 1.90
CA TYR A 121 0.88 5.80 0.63
C TYR A 121 2.21 5.66 -0.09
N PHE A 122 2.59 4.42 -0.36
CA PHE A 122 3.82 4.05 -1.04
C PHE A 122 3.56 3.63 -2.48
N GLY A 123 4.47 3.98 -3.38
CA GLY A 123 4.53 3.45 -4.72
C GLY A 123 5.77 2.61 -4.93
N ALA A 124 5.75 1.72 -5.94
CA ALA A 124 6.90 0.92 -6.29
C ALA A 124 7.92 1.74 -7.11
N ILE A 125 9.19 1.48 -6.87
CA ILE A 125 10.28 2.06 -7.66
C ILE A 125 10.62 1.08 -8.79
N GLY A 126 10.48 1.52 -10.05
CA GLY A 126 10.88 0.74 -11.23
C GLY A 126 10.09 -0.55 -11.47
N GLY A 127 9.00 -0.70 -10.90
CA GLY A 127 7.91 -1.64 -10.78
C GLY A 127 7.67 -2.76 -11.75
N ALA A 128 8.66 -3.57 -12.15
CA ALA A 128 8.35 -4.87 -12.73
C ALA A 128 7.88 -5.82 -11.61
N GLY A 129 6.68 -6.39 -11.74
CA GLY A 129 6.12 -7.29 -10.73
C GLY A 129 7.00 -8.49 -10.38
N ALA A 130 7.86 -8.92 -11.31
CA ALA A 130 8.85 -9.98 -11.08
C ALA A 130 9.96 -9.53 -10.10
N LEU A 131 10.41 -8.27 -10.18
CA LEU A 131 11.42 -7.73 -9.27
C LEU A 131 10.86 -7.55 -7.86
N LEU A 132 9.62 -7.04 -7.75
CA LEU A 132 8.94 -6.91 -6.46
C LEU A 132 8.68 -8.27 -5.82
N ALA A 133 8.32 -9.27 -6.63
CA ALA A 133 8.12 -10.64 -6.16
C ALA A 133 9.37 -11.23 -5.49
N LYS A 134 10.58 -10.87 -5.94
CA LYS A 134 11.84 -11.32 -5.33
C LYS A 134 12.02 -10.83 -3.90
N CYS A 135 11.40 -9.72 -3.52
CA CYS A 135 11.44 -9.20 -2.16
C CYS A 135 10.49 -9.96 -1.23
N ILE A 136 9.57 -10.73 -1.77
CA ILE A 136 8.58 -11.50 -1.00
C ILE A 136 9.19 -12.85 -0.63
N LYS A 137 9.45 -13.05 0.66
CA LYS A 137 10.12 -14.24 1.18
C LYS A 137 9.17 -15.32 1.66
N LYS A 138 7.95 -14.91 2.07
CA LYS A 138 6.87 -15.82 2.50
C LYS A 138 5.54 -15.31 1.98
N ALA A 139 4.65 -16.22 1.63
CA ALA A 139 3.27 -15.91 1.25
C ALA A 139 2.34 -16.97 1.84
N GLU A 140 1.30 -16.53 2.52
CA GLU A 140 0.30 -17.38 3.15
C GLU A 140 -1.10 -16.90 2.78
N LEU A 141 -1.93 -17.80 2.27
CA LEU A 141 -3.35 -17.54 2.05
C LEU A 141 -4.07 -17.55 3.40
N ILE A 142 -4.69 -16.43 3.78
CA ILE A 142 -5.34 -16.31 5.08
C ILE A 142 -6.86 -16.27 5.03
N ALA A 143 -7.45 -15.76 3.95
CA ALA A 143 -8.91 -15.67 3.83
C ALA A 143 -9.35 -15.38 2.39
N TYR A 144 -10.65 -15.50 2.15
CA TYR A 144 -11.33 -15.17 0.90
C TYR A 144 -10.79 -15.96 -0.29
N GLU A 145 -10.53 -17.22 -0.08
CA GLU A 145 -9.97 -18.15 -1.07
C GLU A 145 -10.78 -18.18 -2.38
N ASP A 146 -12.11 -18.02 -2.29
CA ASP A 146 -13.01 -17.93 -3.43
C ASP A 146 -12.72 -16.76 -4.37
N LEU A 147 -12.01 -15.73 -3.90
CA LEU A 147 -11.63 -14.59 -4.73
C LEU A 147 -10.40 -14.82 -5.62
N GLY A 148 -9.77 -16.00 -5.55
CA GLY A 148 -8.62 -16.33 -6.38
C GLY A 148 -7.43 -15.39 -6.18
N ALA A 149 -7.00 -14.70 -7.24
CA ALA A 149 -5.90 -13.73 -7.17
C ALA A 149 -6.18 -12.57 -6.20
N GLU A 150 -7.43 -12.25 -5.94
CA GLU A 150 -7.85 -11.20 -4.99
C GLU A 150 -8.09 -11.71 -3.57
N ALA A 151 -7.80 -12.97 -3.30
CA ALA A 151 -7.82 -13.51 -1.93
C ALA A 151 -6.84 -12.74 -1.03
N LEU A 152 -7.14 -12.71 0.27
CA LEU A 152 -6.24 -12.11 1.25
C LEU A 152 -5.05 -13.01 1.52
N ARG A 153 -3.86 -12.47 1.36
CA ARG A 153 -2.59 -13.15 1.68
C ARG A 153 -1.80 -12.33 2.68
N LYS A 154 -1.10 -13.01 3.53
CA LYS A 154 -0.09 -12.45 4.42
C LYS A 154 1.26 -12.69 3.79
N LEU A 155 2.00 -11.62 3.55
CA LEU A 155 3.33 -11.67 2.94
C LEU A 155 4.37 -11.20 3.95
N TYR A 156 5.55 -11.81 3.91
CA TYR A 156 6.74 -11.26 4.53
C TYR A 156 7.69 -10.77 3.44
N VAL A 157 8.07 -9.50 3.50
CA VAL A 157 8.94 -8.87 2.52
C VAL A 157 10.25 -8.41 3.17
N GLU A 158 11.33 -8.43 2.39
CA GLU A 158 12.65 -7.92 2.79
C GLU A 158 13.12 -6.89 1.78
N ASP A 159 13.47 -5.72 2.28
CA ASP A 159 14.06 -4.61 1.52
C ASP A 159 13.29 -4.30 0.22
N MET A 160 11.95 -4.29 0.31
CA MET A 160 11.11 -3.92 -0.84
C MET A 160 11.31 -2.44 -1.17
N PRO A 161 11.80 -2.12 -2.39
CA PRO A 161 12.09 -0.74 -2.74
C PRO A 161 10.80 0.02 -3.08
N LEU A 162 10.49 1.03 -2.29
CA LEU A 162 9.31 1.86 -2.43
C LEU A 162 9.67 3.35 -2.33
N VAL A 163 8.78 4.20 -2.81
CA VAL A 163 8.83 5.65 -2.60
C VAL A 163 7.58 6.10 -1.88
N VAL A 164 7.72 7.03 -0.95
CA VAL A 164 6.56 7.68 -0.31
C VAL A 164 5.94 8.63 -1.31
N ILE A 165 4.72 8.34 -1.75
CA ILE A 165 3.96 9.19 -2.70
C ILE A 165 3.16 10.24 -1.95
N ILE A 166 2.44 9.84 -0.90
CA ILE A 166 1.67 10.75 -0.04
C ILE A 166 2.05 10.44 1.41
N ASP A 167 2.44 11.47 2.15
CA ASP A 167 2.82 11.33 3.56
C ASP A 167 1.65 11.59 4.51
N SER A 168 1.89 11.42 5.81
CA SER A 168 0.87 11.58 6.85
C SER A 168 0.37 13.02 7.03
N GLU A 169 1.04 13.99 6.45
CA GLU A 169 0.62 15.41 6.44
C GLU A 169 -0.15 15.77 5.18
N GLY A 170 -0.29 14.82 4.24
CA GLY A 170 -1.01 15.01 2.98
C GLY A 170 -0.17 15.61 1.87
N ASN A 171 1.15 15.74 2.05
CA ASN A 171 2.04 16.14 0.96
C ASN A 171 2.04 15.03 -0.10
N ASN A 172 1.87 15.43 -1.37
CA ASN A 172 1.65 14.53 -2.48
C ASN A 172 2.69 14.76 -3.57
N LEU A 173 3.53 13.77 -3.80
CA LEU A 173 4.62 13.85 -4.78
C LEU A 173 4.12 14.15 -6.20
N TYR A 174 2.97 13.64 -6.59
CA TYR A 174 2.39 13.90 -7.91
C TYR A 174 1.93 15.35 -8.07
N GLU A 175 1.40 15.96 -7.03
CA GLU A 175 0.97 17.36 -7.05
C GLU A 175 2.16 18.32 -7.03
N GLU A 176 3.18 18.02 -6.24
CA GLU A 176 4.43 18.78 -6.19
C GLU A 176 5.12 18.79 -7.56
N GLY A 177 5.31 17.63 -8.17
CA GLY A 177 5.90 17.52 -9.51
C GLY A 177 5.08 18.25 -10.57
N ARG A 178 3.76 18.25 -10.48
CA ARG A 178 2.90 19.00 -11.39
C ARG A 178 3.06 20.52 -11.24
N LYS A 179 3.14 21.00 -9.98
CA LYS A 179 3.36 22.42 -9.71
C LYS A 179 4.71 22.90 -10.26
N GLU A 180 5.76 22.16 -9.97
CA GLU A 180 7.11 22.46 -10.48
C GLU A 180 7.14 22.50 -12.00
N TYR A 181 6.51 21.53 -12.66
CA TYR A 181 6.40 21.50 -14.11
C TYR A 181 5.67 22.72 -14.67
N LEU A 182 4.54 23.09 -14.08
CA LEU A 182 3.75 24.24 -14.51
C LEU A 182 4.48 25.57 -14.26
N GLU A 183 5.21 25.68 -13.16
CA GLU A 183 6.03 26.87 -12.86
C GLU A 183 7.19 26.99 -13.86
N ALA A 184 7.88 25.89 -14.17
CA ALA A 184 8.96 25.89 -15.13
C ALA A 184 8.52 26.21 -16.58
N HIS A 185 7.22 26.06 -16.91
CA HIS A 185 6.67 26.28 -18.24
C HIS A 185 5.72 27.49 -18.34
N LYS A 186 5.70 28.36 -17.35
CA LYS A 186 4.86 29.58 -17.35
C LYS A 186 5.36 30.69 -18.29
N GLU A 187 6.54 30.55 -18.87
CA GLU A 187 7.19 31.55 -19.74
C GLU A 187 7.18 31.16 -21.22
N ILE A 188 6.17 30.45 -21.72
CA ILE A 188 6.02 30.23 -23.18
C ILE A 188 4.68 30.81 -23.62
#